data_a8060bd03569d973dd74cb636fee6db6
#
_entry.id   a8060bd03569d973dd74cb636fee6db6
#
_cell.length_a   1.000
_cell.length_b   1.000
_cell.length_c   1.000
_cell.angle_alpha   90.00
_cell.angle_beta   90.00
_cell.angle_gamma   90.00
#
_symmetry.space_group_name_H-M   'P 1'
#
loop_
_entity.id
_entity.type
_entity.pdbx_description
1 polymer ?
#
loop_
_entity_poly.entity_id
_entity_poly.type
_entity_poly.pdbx_seq_one_letter_code
_entity_poly.pdbx_strand_id
1 'polypeptide(L)'
;MSTGSTFKAIGKKVLSSCEMPLYSREVQSQIACQVNWIDDCLRSSRRQLSALDDLVKSQFVEMFGDGEWTSKTIGELATDIRYGTSKKATECGKYTYLRMNNLTDDGKLAYDDVKYIDLSGDELEKCQVVDGDLLFNRTNSREKVGKTAVFHGDTSMVIAGYIIRVRLGEEMRSDYLSVFMNLSTTKAMLRSIAKGAVHQANINSKELAAIKVPVAPIELQDRFLDFVARVDKLGFDCCREIVCCGVLFSSMSASLLCT
;
A
#
# COMPACT_ATOMS: atom_id res chain seq x y z
N MET A 1 22.51 21.66 10.26
CA MET A 1 22.10 22.73 9.33
C MET A 1 22.41 22.30 7.91
N SER A 2 21.40 22.14 7.08
CA SER A 2 21.58 21.75 5.68
C SER A 2 21.46 22.96 4.77
N THR A 3 22.36 23.07 3.79
CA THR A 3 22.37 24.16 2.80
C THR A 3 22.23 23.57 1.40
N GLY A 4 21.38 24.17 0.56
CA GLY A 4 21.15 23.77 -0.82
C GLY A 4 19.73 24.10 -1.27
N SER A 5 19.54 24.52 -2.52
CA SER A 5 18.23 24.91 -3.07
C SER A 5 17.43 23.71 -3.60
N THR A 6 18.10 22.66 -4.08
CA THR A 6 17.47 21.48 -4.71
C THR A 6 17.61 20.22 -3.84
N PHE A 7 18.74 20.05 -3.18
CA PHE A 7 18.97 18.95 -2.25
C PHE A 7 19.55 19.51 -0.93
N LYS A 8 19.00 19.02 0.19
CA LYS A 8 19.56 19.34 1.51
C LYS A 8 20.85 18.55 1.69
N ALA A 9 21.99 19.24 1.75
CA ALA A 9 23.30 18.65 1.96
C ALA A 9 23.93 19.16 3.26
N ILE A 10 24.69 18.29 3.93
CA ILE A 10 25.48 18.62 5.11
C ILE A 10 26.92 18.87 4.65
N GLY A 11 27.43 20.08 4.90
CA GLY A 11 28.79 20.43 4.55
C GLY A 11 29.84 19.71 5.43
N LYS A 12 31.06 19.50 4.88
CA LYS A 12 32.15 18.82 5.56
C LYS A 12 32.45 19.42 6.94
N LYS A 13 32.40 20.75 7.09
CA LYS A 13 32.63 21.44 8.40
C LYS A 13 31.59 21.04 9.45
N VAL A 14 30.30 20.94 9.06
CA VAL A 14 29.23 20.56 9.97
C VAL A 14 29.36 19.08 10.37
N LEU A 15 29.73 18.23 9.41
CA LEU A 15 29.94 16.81 9.69
C LEU A 15 31.15 16.59 10.63
N SER A 16 32.24 17.32 10.42
CA SER A 16 33.43 17.20 11.27
C SER A 16 33.28 17.82 12.66
N SER A 17 32.26 18.65 12.90
CA SER A 17 31.96 19.20 14.23
C SER A 17 30.89 18.37 15.00
N CYS A 18 30.40 17.27 14.44
CA CYS A 18 29.52 16.38 15.15
C CYS A 18 30.32 15.58 16.19
N GLU A 19 29.96 15.75 17.46
CA GLU A 19 30.51 14.95 18.55
C GLU A 19 29.81 13.60 18.59
N MET A 20 30.58 12.53 18.76
CA MET A 20 30.09 11.16 18.83
C MET A 20 30.74 10.47 20.04
N PRO A 21 29.96 9.77 20.89
CA PRO A 21 30.52 9.04 22.03
C PRO A 21 31.44 7.92 21.52
N LEU A 22 32.62 7.83 22.10
CA LEU A 22 33.60 6.80 21.78
C LEU A 22 33.55 5.70 22.86
N TYR A 23 32.86 4.64 22.58
CA TYR A 23 32.79 3.45 23.45
C TYR A 23 34.02 2.55 23.30
N SER A 24 34.24 1.65 24.26
CA SER A 24 35.27 0.61 24.15
C SER A 24 35.00 -0.29 22.92
N ARG A 25 36.03 -0.96 22.40
CA ARG A 25 35.91 -1.84 21.23
C ARG A 25 34.93 -2.99 21.47
N GLU A 26 34.87 -3.49 22.69
CA GLU A 26 33.95 -4.55 23.12
C GLU A 26 32.51 -4.07 23.01
N VAL A 27 32.18 -2.87 23.51
CA VAL A 27 30.86 -2.26 23.43
C VAL A 27 30.47 -1.96 21.97
N GLN A 28 31.43 -1.43 21.18
CA GLN A 28 31.22 -1.18 19.75
C GLN A 28 30.87 -2.50 19.01
N SER A 29 31.59 -3.59 19.30
CA SER A 29 31.34 -4.90 18.71
C SER A 29 29.96 -5.45 19.11
N GLN A 30 29.56 -5.28 20.37
CA GLN A 30 28.23 -5.67 20.83
C GLN A 30 27.12 -4.91 20.12
N ILE A 31 27.25 -3.58 20.02
CA ILE A 31 26.29 -2.72 19.31
C ILE A 31 26.21 -3.14 17.83
N ALA A 32 27.35 -3.35 17.17
CA ALA A 32 27.38 -3.76 15.77
C ALA A 32 26.71 -5.12 15.55
N CYS A 33 26.99 -6.10 16.44
CA CYS A 33 26.35 -7.41 16.39
C CYS A 33 24.83 -7.30 16.53
N GLN A 34 24.35 -6.48 17.44
CA GLN A 34 22.95 -6.27 17.70
C GLN A 34 22.23 -5.59 16.52
N VAL A 35 22.84 -4.53 15.95
CA VAL A 35 22.30 -3.83 14.77
C VAL A 35 22.23 -4.78 13.57
N ASN A 36 23.27 -5.58 13.33
CA ASN A 36 23.28 -6.56 12.25
C ASN A 36 22.20 -7.62 12.43
N TRP A 37 22.01 -8.12 13.64
CA TRP A 37 20.95 -9.09 13.95
C TRP A 37 19.54 -8.54 13.65
N ILE A 38 19.27 -7.26 14.06
CA ILE A 38 18.00 -6.59 13.73
C ILE A 38 17.81 -6.47 12.23
N ASP A 39 18.83 -6.03 11.51
CA ASP A 39 18.76 -5.86 10.07
C ASP A 39 18.52 -7.21 9.35
N ASP A 40 19.14 -8.27 9.82
CA ASP A 40 18.90 -9.64 9.31
C ASP A 40 17.47 -10.13 9.59
N CYS A 41 16.94 -9.87 10.79
CA CYS A 41 15.54 -10.15 11.12
C CYS A 41 14.59 -9.38 10.23
N LEU A 42 14.80 -8.07 10.06
CA LEU A 42 13.96 -7.24 9.19
C LEU A 42 14.01 -7.68 7.72
N ARG A 43 15.19 -8.06 7.22
CA ARG A 43 15.33 -8.60 5.87
C ARG A 43 14.61 -9.94 5.69
N SER A 44 14.75 -10.83 6.67
CA SER A 44 14.07 -12.13 6.65
C SER A 44 12.56 -11.96 6.58
N SER A 45 12.01 -11.10 7.43
CA SER A 45 10.57 -10.85 7.50
C SER A 45 10.02 -10.19 6.23
N ARG A 46 10.76 -9.23 5.66
CA ARG A 46 10.38 -8.65 4.35
C ARG A 46 10.35 -9.70 3.25
N ARG A 47 11.30 -10.66 3.25
CA ARG A 47 11.29 -11.79 2.29
C ARG A 47 10.09 -12.70 2.51
N GLN A 48 9.74 -13.00 3.74
CA GLN A 48 8.58 -13.84 4.07
C GLN A 48 7.28 -13.15 3.62
N LEU A 49 7.10 -11.85 3.92
CA LEU A 49 5.92 -11.10 3.48
C LEU A 49 5.82 -11.05 1.95
N SER A 50 6.94 -10.82 1.26
CA SER A 50 6.97 -10.87 -0.21
C SER A 50 6.61 -12.25 -0.75
N ALA A 51 7.08 -13.32 -0.12
CA ALA A 51 6.75 -14.69 -0.53
C ALA A 51 5.25 -15.04 -0.31
N LEU A 52 4.63 -14.49 0.74
CA LEU A 52 3.20 -14.64 0.97
C LEU A 52 2.37 -13.90 -0.08
N ASP A 53 2.79 -12.69 -0.48
CA ASP A 53 2.15 -11.94 -1.58
C ASP A 53 2.30 -12.67 -2.94
N ASP A 54 3.48 -13.23 -3.23
CA ASP A 54 3.71 -14.05 -4.41
C ASP A 54 2.87 -15.34 -4.39
N LEU A 55 2.67 -15.94 -3.22
CA LEU A 55 1.81 -17.11 -3.04
C LEU A 55 0.34 -16.79 -3.38
N VAL A 56 -0.19 -15.66 -2.91
CA VAL A 56 -1.54 -15.20 -3.25
C VAL A 56 -1.70 -15.01 -4.75
N LYS A 57 -0.74 -14.34 -5.39
CA LYS A 57 -0.76 -14.10 -6.85
C LYS A 57 -0.65 -15.40 -7.66
N SER A 58 0.20 -16.33 -7.22
CA SER A 58 0.35 -17.64 -7.85
C SER A 58 -0.92 -18.47 -7.74
N GLN A 59 -1.56 -18.48 -6.57
CA GLN A 59 -2.83 -19.15 -6.35
C GLN A 59 -3.95 -18.54 -7.21
N PHE A 60 -3.95 -17.21 -7.39
CA PHE A 60 -4.88 -16.55 -8.29
C PHE A 60 -4.71 -17.06 -9.73
N VAL A 61 -3.48 -17.11 -10.22
CA VAL A 61 -3.19 -17.60 -11.57
C VAL A 61 -3.55 -19.07 -11.73
N GLU A 62 -3.28 -19.90 -10.74
CA GLU A 62 -3.65 -21.34 -10.75
C GLU A 62 -5.17 -21.55 -10.81
N MET A 63 -5.94 -20.78 -10.02
CA MET A 63 -7.40 -20.94 -9.96
C MET A 63 -8.12 -20.30 -11.15
N PHE A 64 -7.57 -19.23 -11.73
CA PHE A 64 -8.30 -18.39 -12.68
C PHE A 64 -7.59 -18.14 -14.01
N GLY A 65 -6.31 -18.52 -14.14
CA GLY A 65 -5.48 -18.21 -15.32
C GLY A 65 -5.91 -18.94 -16.60
N ASP A 66 -6.27 -20.21 -16.49
CA ASP A 66 -6.63 -21.07 -17.61
C ASP A 66 -8.15 -21.28 -17.77
N GLY A 67 -8.97 -20.59 -16.96
CA GLY A 67 -10.41 -20.69 -16.99
C GLY A 67 -11.05 -19.93 -18.16
N GLU A 68 -12.03 -20.53 -18.83
CA GLU A 68 -12.88 -19.83 -19.81
C GLU A 68 -13.94 -18.98 -19.10
N TRP A 69 -13.49 -17.93 -18.42
CA TRP A 69 -14.36 -17.04 -17.68
C TRP A 69 -15.01 -16.00 -18.59
N THR A 70 -16.27 -15.67 -18.29
CA THR A 70 -16.93 -14.51 -18.90
C THR A 70 -16.09 -13.26 -18.61
N SER A 71 -15.76 -12.51 -19.66
CA SER A 71 -15.00 -11.26 -19.51
C SER A 71 -15.98 -10.09 -19.50
N LYS A 72 -15.99 -9.30 -18.43
CA LYS A 72 -16.75 -8.04 -18.31
C LYS A 72 -15.78 -6.89 -18.06
N THR A 73 -16.19 -5.68 -18.39
CA THR A 73 -15.43 -4.48 -18.05
C THR A 73 -15.68 -4.07 -16.61
N ILE A 74 -14.71 -3.39 -15.99
CA ILE A 74 -14.91 -2.82 -14.62
C ILE A 74 -16.15 -1.91 -14.60
N GLY A 75 -16.42 -1.18 -15.69
CA GLY A 75 -17.60 -0.31 -15.79
C GLY A 75 -18.94 -1.07 -15.80
N GLU A 76 -18.99 -2.29 -16.34
CA GLU A 76 -20.17 -3.16 -16.30
C GLU A 76 -20.41 -3.77 -14.91
N LEU A 77 -19.35 -3.95 -14.13
CA LEU A 77 -19.37 -4.53 -12.79
C LEU A 77 -19.57 -3.49 -11.69
N ALA A 78 -19.26 -2.22 -11.98
CA ALA A 78 -19.32 -1.15 -11.01
C ALA A 78 -20.73 -0.55 -10.90
N THR A 79 -21.16 -0.31 -9.68
CA THR A 79 -22.36 0.48 -9.37
C THR A 79 -22.05 1.98 -9.28
N ASP A 80 -20.81 2.34 -8.96
CA ASP A 80 -20.37 3.73 -8.87
C ASP A 80 -18.85 3.85 -9.12
N ILE A 81 -18.43 4.86 -9.90
CA ILE A 81 -17.02 5.19 -10.15
C ILE A 81 -16.84 6.69 -9.99
N ARG A 82 -16.07 7.11 -8.98
CA ARG A 82 -15.88 8.54 -8.67
C ARG A 82 -14.44 8.89 -8.36
N TYR A 83 -14.10 10.13 -8.68
CA TYR A 83 -12.83 10.76 -8.25
C TYR A 83 -12.98 11.31 -6.83
N GLY A 84 -11.86 11.35 -6.12
CA GLY A 84 -11.75 12.10 -4.87
C GLY A 84 -11.68 13.61 -5.09
N THR A 85 -11.57 14.36 -3.97
CA THR A 85 -11.48 15.81 -3.98
C THR A 85 -10.09 16.33 -4.36
N SER A 86 -10.03 17.47 -5.02
CA SER A 86 -8.79 18.20 -5.31
C SER A 86 -8.42 19.22 -4.23
N LYS A 87 -9.22 19.35 -3.17
CA LYS A 87 -8.90 20.24 -2.06
C LYS A 87 -7.60 19.82 -1.36
N LYS A 88 -6.90 20.80 -0.82
CA LYS A 88 -5.62 20.57 -0.13
C LYS A 88 -5.84 19.87 1.21
N ALA A 89 -4.98 18.91 1.51
CA ALA A 89 -4.91 18.29 2.82
C ALA A 89 -4.43 19.27 3.90
N THR A 90 -4.86 19.04 5.12
CA THR A 90 -4.48 19.78 6.33
C THR A 90 -3.87 18.84 7.36
N GLU A 91 -3.19 19.40 8.37
CA GLU A 91 -2.59 18.58 9.45
C GLU A 91 -3.66 18.12 10.46
N CYS A 92 -4.82 18.75 10.49
CA CYS A 92 -5.96 18.38 11.33
C CYS A 92 -7.26 18.61 10.55
N GLY A 93 -8.32 17.87 10.86
CA GLY A 93 -9.61 17.95 10.21
C GLY A 93 -10.52 16.82 10.65
N LYS A 94 -11.77 16.86 10.24
CA LYS A 94 -12.81 15.93 10.67
C LYS A 94 -12.63 14.53 10.04
N TYR A 95 -12.11 14.48 8.80
CA TYR A 95 -12.02 13.24 8.03
C TYR A 95 -10.56 12.91 7.70
N THR A 96 -10.19 11.65 7.87
CA THR A 96 -8.91 11.13 7.39
C THR A 96 -8.89 11.16 5.86
N TYR A 97 -7.83 11.71 5.29
CA TYR A 97 -7.68 11.96 3.88
C TYR A 97 -6.68 11.01 3.24
N LEU A 98 -7.19 10.01 2.54
CA LEU A 98 -6.40 9.03 1.83
C LEU A 98 -5.82 9.63 0.54
N ARG A 99 -4.50 9.58 0.43
CA ARG A 99 -3.73 10.07 -0.72
C ARG A 99 -3.04 8.91 -1.44
N MET A 100 -2.45 9.19 -2.59
CA MET A 100 -1.73 8.18 -3.39
C MET A 100 -0.63 7.45 -2.61
N ASN A 101 -0.03 8.10 -1.58
CA ASN A 101 1.01 7.50 -0.75
C ASN A 101 0.44 6.46 0.25
N ASN A 102 -0.85 6.54 0.53
CA ASN A 102 -1.51 5.59 1.41
C ASN A 102 -1.87 4.26 0.72
N LEU A 103 -1.76 4.18 -0.63
CA LEU A 103 -1.86 2.92 -1.35
C LEU A 103 -0.44 2.34 -1.54
N THR A 104 -0.22 1.14 -1.01
CA THR A 104 1.08 0.45 -1.07
C THR A 104 1.27 -0.28 -2.40
N ASP A 105 2.48 -0.72 -2.69
CA ASP A 105 2.79 -1.43 -3.94
C ASP A 105 2.25 -2.87 -3.94
N ASP A 106 2.03 -3.44 -2.75
CA ASP A 106 1.44 -4.76 -2.50
C ASP A 106 -0.11 -4.76 -2.41
N GLY A 107 -0.74 -3.61 -2.67
CA GLY A 107 -2.20 -3.52 -2.77
C GLY A 107 -2.92 -3.36 -1.44
N LYS A 108 -2.24 -2.84 -0.42
CA LYS A 108 -2.80 -2.57 0.91
C LYS A 108 -2.92 -1.06 1.16
N LEU A 109 -3.61 -0.69 2.23
CA LEU A 109 -3.65 0.69 2.71
C LEU A 109 -2.68 0.86 3.89
N ALA A 110 -1.84 1.90 3.83
CA ALA A 110 -0.94 2.31 4.90
C ALA A 110 -1.45 3.61 5.54
N TYR A 111 -1.46 3.65 6.87
CA TYR A 111 -2.00 4.75 7.65
C TYR A 111 -0.92 5.52 8.44
N ASP A 112 0.37 5.24 8.21
CA ASP A 112 1.49 5.86 8.92
C ASP A 112 1.66 7.36 8.63
N ASP A 113 1.30 7.80 7.41
CA ASP A 113 1.33 9.20 6.98
C ASP A 113 -0.05 9.62 6.48
N VAL A 114 -1.01 9.75 7.36
CA VAL A 114 -2.33 10.27 7.02
C VAL A 114 -2.38 11.79 7.17
N LYS A 115 -3.22 12.42 6.34
CA LYS A 115 -3.59 13.83 6.46
C LYS A 115 -5.09 13.90 6.72
N TYR A 116 -5.57 15.11 6.91
CA TYR A 116 -6.96 15.36 7.25
C TYR A 116 -7.57 16.38 6.33
N ILE A 117 -8.89 16.47 6.34
CA ILE A 117 -9.64 17.46 5.57
C ILE A 117 -11.03 17.65 6.16
N ASP A 118 -11.58 18.85 5.98
CA ASP A 118 -12.98 19.15 6.27
C ASP A 118 -13.77 19.22 4.96
N LEU A 119 -14.74 18.33 4.84
CA LEU A 119 -15.69 18.27 3.72
C LEU A 119 -17.11 18.27 4.27
N SER A 120 -18.05 18.76 3.46
CA SER A 120 -19.48 18.78 3.81
C SER A 120 -20.35 18.64 2.58
N GLY A 121 -21.61 18.26 2.78
CA GLY A 121 -22.61 18.17 1.71
C GLY A 121 -22.20 17.19 0.60
N ASP A 122 -22.53 17.54 -0.61
CA ASP A 122 -22.35 16.70 -1.81
C ASP A 122 -20.89 16.29 -2.04
N GLU A 123 -19.93 17.14 -1.64
CA GLU A 123 -18.51 16.82 -1.83
C GLU A 123 -18.06 15.70 -0.89
N LEU A 124 -18.55 15.70 0.35
CA LEU A 124 -18.30 14.60 1.28
C LEU A 124 -18.86 13.29 0.72
N GLU A 125 -20.12 13.29 0.30
CA GLU A 125 -20.78 12.10 -0.25
C GLU A 125 -20.02 11.53 -1.46
N LYS A 126 -19.52 12.39 -2.34
CA LYS A 126 -18.73 11.98 -3.51
C LYS A 126 -17.40 11.33 -3.14
N CYS A 127 -16.72 11.82 -2.09
CA CYS A 127 -15.35 11.44 -1.78
C CYS A 127 -15.24 10.43 -0.65
N GLN A 128 -16.32 10.22 0.12
CA GLN A 128 -16.34 9.27 1.24
C GLN A 128 -16.20 7.84 0.75
N VAL A 129 -15.38 7.07 1.47
CA VAL A 129 -15.25 5.62 1.27
C VAL A 129 -16.04 4.86 2.31
N VAL A 130 -16.50 3.70 1.91
CA VAL A 130 -17.17 2.71 2.77
C VAL A 130 -16.49 1.36 2.61
N ASP A 131 -16.74 0.45 3.55
CA ASP A 131 -16.21 -0.92 3.50
C ASP A 131 -16.47 -1.57 2.13
N GLY A 132 -15.45 -2.22 1.58
CA GLY A 132 -15.50 -2.85 0.26
C GLY A 132 -15.26 -1.91 -0.94
N ASP A 133 -15.08 -0.60 -0.75
CA ASP A 133 -14.72 0.31 -1.86
C ASP A 133 -13.31 -0.02 -2.40
N LEU A 134 -13.20 -0.27 -3.71
CA LEU A 134 -11.91 -0.42 -4.39
C LEU A 134 -11.33 0.95 -4.70
N LEU A 135 -10.08 1.18 -4.31
CA LEU A 135 -9.34 2.42 -4.49
C LEU A 135 -8.23 2.22 -5.52
N PHE A 136 -8.24 3.05 -6.57
CA PHE A 136 -7.28 2.98 -7.67
C PHE A 136 -6.48 4.27 -7.77
N ASN A 137 -5.16 4.18 -7.68
CA ASN A 137 -4.26 5.31 -7.89
C ASN A 137 -4.13 5.62 -9.38
N ARG A 138 -4.80 6.68 -9.82
CA ARG A 138 -4.88 7.08 -11.23
C ARG A 138 -3.66 7.84 -11.73
N THR A 139 -2.89 8.50 -10.87
CA THR A 139 -1.79 9.37 -11.26
C THR A 139 -0.56 9.12 -10.39
N ASN A 140 0.54 8.72 -11.01
CA ASN A 140 1.82 8.48 -10.35
C ASN A 140 2.94 8.44 -11.42
N SER A 141 4.18 8.10 -11.04
CA SER A 141 5.17 7.68 -12.04
C SER A 141 4.65 6.48 -12.85
N ARG A 142 5.17 6.30 -14.06
CA ARG A 142 4.74 5.19 -14.93
C ARG A 142 4.91 3.81 -14.28
N GLU A 143 5.87 3.66 -13.38
CA GLU A 143 6.11 2.42 -12.65
C GLU A 143 5.07 2.16 -11.56
N LYS A 144 4.56 3.22 -10.94
CA LYS A 144 3.68 3.17 -9.74
C LYS A 144 2.22 3.49 -10.02
N VAL A 145 1.86 3.88 -11.25
CA VAL A 145 0.46 4.13 -11.63
C VAL A 145 -0.34 2.84 -11.55
N GLY A 146 -1.58 2.93 -11.10
CA GLY A 146 -2.47 1.78 -11.00
C GLY A 146 -2.30 0.93 -9.74
N LYS A 147 -1.70 1.46 -8.66
CA LYS A 147 -1.81 0.83 -7.34
C LYS A 147 -3.28 0.70 -6.96
N THR A 148 -3.68 -0.46 -6.50
CA THR A 148 -5.07 -0.77 -6.21
C THR A 148 -5.15 -1.42 -4.84
N ALA A 149 -6.07 -0.96 -3.99
CA ALA A 149 -6.32 -1.52 -2.67
C ALA A 149 -7.82 -1.48 -2.37
N VAL A 150 -8.31 -2.31 -1.47
CA VAL A 150 -9.68 -2.25 -0.96
C VAL A 150 -9.68 -1.55 0.39
N PHE A 151 -10.67 -0.69 0.59
CA PHE A 151 -10.89 -0.09 1.89
C PHE A 151 -11.72 -1.03 2.76
N HIS A 152 -11.16 -1.38 3.93
CA HIS A 152 -11.85 -2.12 4.96
C HIS A 152 -11.86 -1.30 6.25
N GLY A 153 -13.04 -1.05 6.80
CA GLY A 153 -13.19 -0.35 8.07
C GLY A 153 -14.48 0.43 8.22
N ASP A 154 -14.77 0.76 9.44
CA ASP A 154 -16.01 1.46 9.86
C ASP A 154 -15.83 2.99 9.93
N THR A 155 -14.60 3.48 9.81
CA THR A 155 -14.31 4.92 9.96
C THR A 155 -14.54 5.66 8.66
N SER A 156 -15.20 6.81 8.76
CA SER A 156 -15.44 7.69 7.63
C SER A 156 -14.14 8.33 7.16
N MET A 157 -13.62 7.86 6.03
CA MET A 157 -12.46 8.42 5.34
C MET A 157 -12.87 8.98 3.99
N VAL A 158 -12.05 9.85 3.45
CA VAL A 158 -12.27 10.47 2.13
C VAL A 158 -11.02 10.36 1.26
N ILE A 159 -11.19 10.38 -0.05
CA ILE A 159 -10.11 10.17 -1.01
C ILE A 159 -9.71 11.44 -1.75
N ALA A 160 -8.41 11.54 -2.04
CA ALA A 160 -7.80 12.60 -2.84
C ALA A 160 -8.08 12.42 -4.34
N GLY A 161 -8.03 13.51 -5.11
CA GLY A 161 -8.31 13.53 -6.55
C GLY A 161 -7.40 12.68 -7.42
N TYR A 162 -6.30 12.16 -6.87
CA TYR A 162 -5.42 11.18 -7.51
C TYR A 162 -5.85 9.73 -7.31
N ILE A 163 -6.96 9.50 -6.60
CA ILE A 163 -7.57 8.20 -6.40
C ILE A 163 -8.94 8.19 -7.07
N ILE A 164 -9.26 7.08 -7.72
CA ILE A 164 -10.60 6.75 -8.19
C ILE A 164 -11.16 5.69 -7.25
N ARG A 165 -12.36 5.90 -6.72
CA ARG A 165 -13.14 4.92 -5.99
C ARG A 165 -14.03 4.17 -6.96
N VAL A 166 -14.09 2.85 -6.83
CA VAL A 166 -14.99 1.96 -7.55
C VAL A 166 -15.80 1.16 -6.54
N ARG A 167 -17.12 1.26 -6.60
CA ARG A 167 -18.06 0.36 -5.92
C ARG A 167 -18.52 -0.69 -6.87
N LEU A 168 -18.39 -1.94 -6.49
CA LEU A 168 -18.76 -3.08 -7.30
C LEU A 168 -20.19 -3.56 -6.96
N GLY A 169 -20.81 -4.23 -7.92
CA GLY A 169 -22.05 -4.98 -7.70
C GLY A 169 -21.77 -6.37 -7.13
N GLU A 170 -22.83 -7.17 -6.98
CA GLU A 170 -22.80 -8.47 -6.31
C GLU A 170 -21.99 -9.55 -7.06
N GLU A 171 -21.75 -9.36 -8.37
CA GLU A 171 -21.06 -10.34 -9.22
C GLU A 171 -19.54 -10.38 -9.00
N MET A 172 -18.96 -9.37 -8.33
CA MET A 172 -17.52 -9.20 -8.21
C MET A 172 -17.13 -8.78 -6.79
N ARG A 173 -16.27 -9.54 -6.14
CA ARG A 173 -15.66 -9.18 -4.88
C ARG A 173 -14.53 -8.17 -5.11
N SER A 174 -14.51 -7.11 -4.32
CA SER A 174 -13.50 -6.05 -4.44
C SER A 174 -12.08 -6.57 -4.21
N ASP A 175 -11.90 -7.45 -3.22
CA ASP A 175 -10.59 -8.05 -2.93
C ASP A 175 -10.11 -8.97 -4.05
N TYR A 176 -11.00 -9.75 -4.67
CA TYR A 176 -10.67 -10.53 -5.86
C TYR A 176 -10.18 -9.63 -7.00
N LEU A 177 -10.92 -8.54 -7.29
CA LEU A 177 -10.53 -7.57 -8.30
C LEU A 177 -9.21 -6.87 -7.93
N SER A 178 -9.00 -6.55 -6.65
CA SER A 178 -7.74 -5.95 -6.18
C SER A 178 -6.54 -6.86 -6.46
N VAL A 179 -6.63 -8.16 -6.17
CA VAL A 179 -5.56 -9.11 -6.49
C VAL A 179 -5.30 -9.14 -7.99
N PHE A 180 -6.34 -9.26 -8.82
CA PHE A 180 -6.21 -9.22 -10.28
C PHE A 180 -5.51 -7.94 -10.77
N MET A 181 -5.89 -6.77 -10.26
CA MET A 181 -5.30 -5.48 -10.62
C MET A 181 -3.83 -5.35 -10.20
N ASN A 182 -3.40 -6.11 -9.20
CA ASN A 182 -2.03 -6.13 -8.69
C ASN A 182 -1.17 -7.27 -9.28
N LEU A 183 -1.69 -8.12 -10.18
CA LEU A 183 -0.89 -9.10 -10.92
C LEU A 183 0.14 -8.40 -11.81
N SER A 184 1.30 -9.02 -12.00
CA SER A 184 2.37 -8.48 -12.83
C SER A 184 1.95 -8.23 -14.29
N THR A 185 1.14 -9.11 -14.85
CA THR A 185 0.54 -9.01 -16.19
C THR A 185 -0.40 -7.81 -16.28
N THR A 186 -1.30 -7.64 -15.31
CA THR A 186 -2.21 -6.49 -15.25
C THR A 186 -1.45 -5.19 -15.04
N LYS A 187 -0.44 -5.16 -14.17
CA LYS A 187 0.44 -3.99 -14.00
C LYS A 187 1.18 -3.62 -15.30
N ALA A 188 1.64 -4.59 -16.06
CA ALA A 188 2.26 -4.34 -17.36
C ALA A 188 1.26 -3.71 -18.34
N MET A 189 0.03 -4.21 -18.40
CA MET A 189 -1.06 -3.64 -19.19
C MET A 189 -1.39 -2.21 -18.73
N LEU A 190 -1.54 -1.95 -17.43
CA LEU A 190 -1.80 -0.61 -16.90
C LEU A 190 -0.71 0.40 -17.29
N ARG A 191 0.57 0.00 -17.25
CA ARG A 191 1.68 0.84 -17.70
C ARG A 191 1.60 1.15 -19.19
N SER A 192 1.11 0.22 -20.01
CA SER A 192 0.98 0.40 -21.46
C SER A 192 -0.13 1.37 -21.84
N ILE A 193 -1.26 1.36 -21.13
CA ILE A 193 -2.40 2.24 -21.40
C ILE A 193 -2.25 3.61 -20.72
N ALA A 194 -1.38 3.74 -19.72
CA ALA A 194 -1.18 4.98 -18.98
C ALA A 194 -0.63 6.09 -19.89
N LYS A 195 -1.31 7.21 -19.93
CA LYS A 195 -0.94 8.40 -20.72
C LYS A 195 -0.08 9.36 -19.91
N GLY A 196 0.78 10.10 -20.59
CA GLY A 196 1.62 11.13 -19.99
C GLY A 196 3.10 10.82 -20.00
N ALA A 197 3.89 11.67 -19.33
CA ALA A 197 5.35 11.54 -19.23
C ALA A 197 5.77 10.44 -18.23
N VAL A 198 7.06 10.06 -18.26
CA VAL A 198 7.63 9.02 -17.37
C VAL A 198 7.35 9.31 -15.89
N HIS A 199 7.46 10.57 -15.48
CA HIS A 199 7.28 10.98 -14.08
C HIS A 199 5.83 11.30 -13.68
N GLN A 200 4.91 11.37 -14.66
CA GLN A 200 3.50 11.65 -14.39
C GLN A 200 2.61 10.93 -15.42
N ALA A 201 2.43 9.65 -15.21
CA ALA A 201 1.49 8.82 -15.95
C ALA A 201 0.09 8.91 -15.31
N ASN A 202 -0.95 8.78 -16.13
CA ASN A 202 -2.34 8.90 -15.69
C ASN A 202 -3.23 7.89 -16.44
N ILE A 203 -4.17 7.31 -15.68
CA ILE A 203 -5.27 6.48 -16.18
C ILE A 203 -6.57 7.11 -15.68
N ASN A 204 -7.43 7.57 -16.56
CA ASN A 204 -8.69 8.20 -16.17
C ASN A 204 -9.79 7.17 -15.88
N SER A 205 -10.93 7.62 -15.34
CA SER A 205 -12.04 6.73 -14.97
C SER A 205 -12.64 5.96 -16.15
N LYS A 206 -12.64 6.53 -17.36
CA LYS A 206 -13.14 5.85 -18.56
C LYS A 206 -12.20 4.74 -19.00
N GLU A 207 -10.87 4.98 -18.90
CA GLU A 207 -9.85 3.98 -19.20
C GLU A 207 -9.87 2.87 -18.16
N LEU A 208 -10.03 3.20 -16.88
CA LEU A 208 -10.21 2.22 -15.81
C LEU A 208 -11.49 1.38 -16.03
N ALA A 209 -12.61 2.03 -16.30
CA ALA A 209 -13.88 1.36 -16.55
C ALA A 209 -13.87 0.41 -17.77
N ALA A 210 -13.01 0.69 -18.75
CA ALA A 210 -12.87 -0.14 -19.97
C ALA A 210 -11.99 -1.39 -19.78
N ILE A 211 -11.30 -1.54 -18.65
CA ILE A 211 -10.46 -2.69 -18.36
C ILE A 211 -11.34 -3.93 -18.25
N LYS A 212 -11.01 -4.96 -19.03
CA LYS A 212 -11.66 -6.26 -18.99
C LYS A 212 -11.08 -7.12 -17.88
N VAL A 213 -11.96 -7.75 -17.12
CA VAL A 213 -11.60 -8.63 -16.00
C VAL A 213 -12.31 -9.97 -16.14
N PRO A 214 -11.70 -11.09 -15.74
CA PRO A 214 -12.36 -12.38 -15.72
C PRO A 214 -13.36 -12.42 -14.55
N VAL A 215 -14.60 -12.81 -14.85
CA VAL A 215 -15.67 -12.95 -13.85
C VAL A 215 -15.87 -14.43 -13.58
N ALA A 216 -15.21 -14.95 -12.57
CA ALA A 216 -15.42 -16.28 -12.07
C ALA A 216 -16.73 -16.34 -11.23
N PRO A 217 -17.35 -17.52 -11.05
CA PRO A 217 -18.48 -17.68 -10.13
C PRO A 217 -18.16 -17.15 -8.73
N ILE A 218 -19.14 -16.51 -8.09
CA ILE A 218 -18.94 -15.83 -6.81
C ILE A 218 -18.43 -16.76 -5.71
N GLU A 219 -18.87 -18.01 -5.72
CA GLU A 219 -18.46 -19.04 -4.78
C GLU A 219 -16.96 -19.38 -4.93
N LEU A 220 -16.45 -19.29 -6.16
CA LEU A 220 -15.04 -19.52 -6.42
C LEU A 220 -14.17 -18.31 -6.01
N GLN A 221 -14.70 -17.08 -6.22
CA GLN A 221 -14.07 -15.87 -5.69
C GLN A 221 -14.02 -15.94 -4.17
N ASP A 222 -15.11 -16.30 -3.49
CA ASP A 222 -15.17 -16.41 -2.02
C ASP A 222 -14.19 -17.48 -1.50
N ARG A 223 -14.09 -18.64 -2.14
CA ARG A 223 -13.09 -19.67 -1.79
C ARG A 223 -11.64 -19.17 -1.93
N PHE A 224 -11.36 -18.38 -2.95
CA PHE A 224 -10.07 -17.75 -3.11
C PHE A 224 -9.79 -16.73 -1.98
N LEU A 225 -10.79 -15.93 -1.61
CA LEU A 225 -10.65 -14.95 -0.54
C LEU A 225 -10.49 -15.59 0.83
N ASP A 226 -11.09 -16.76 1.08
CA ASP A 226 -10.82 -17.56 2.27
C ASP A 226 -9.35 -18.03 2.33
N PHE A 227 -8.74 -18.32 1.18
CA PHE A 227 -7.30 -18.62 1.11
C PHE A 227 -6.48 -17.36 1.41
N VAL A 228 -6.79 -16.21 0.81
CA VAL A 228 -6.12 -14.92 1.05
C VAL A 228 -6.15 -14.57 2.54
N ALA A 229 -7.32 -14.67 3.18
CA ALA A 229 -7.48 -14.39 4.62
C ALA A 229 -6.58 -15.27 5.50
N ARG A 230 -6.37 -16.54 5.14
CA ARG A 230 -5.43 -17.43 5.84
C ARG A 230 -3.98 -17.01 5.65
N VAL A 231 -3.61 -16.59 4.44
CA VAL A 231 -2.26 -16.09 4.14
C VAL A 231 -1.98 -14.77 4.87
N ASP A 232 -2.95 -13.85 4.90
CA ASP A 232 -2.83 -12.58 5.63
C ASP A 232 -2.63 -12.79 7.13
N LYS A 233 -3.32 -13.78 7.71
CA LYS A 233 -3.12 -14.15 9.11
C LYS A 233 -1.68 -14.61 9.40
N LEU A 234 -1.09 -15.41 8.51
CA LEU A 234 0.33 -15.84 8.63
C LEU A 234 1.27 -14.63 8.55
N GLY A 235 0.99 -13.67 7.65
CA GLY A 235 1.75 -12.42 7.54
C GLY A 235 1.66 -11.57 8.80
N PHE A 236 0.49 -11.47 9.41
CA PHE A 236 0.29 -10.75 10.67
C PHE A 236 1.07 -11.39 11.83
N ASP A 237 1.02 -12.72 11.97
CA ASP A 237 1.76 -13.44 13.01
C ASP A 237 3.28 -13.24 12.85
N CYS A 238 3.80 -13.27 11.62
CA CYS A 238 5.20 -12.95 11.31
C CYS A 238 5.59 -11.52 11.74
N CYS A 239 4.76 -10.53 11.44
CA CYS A 239 5.00 -9.14 11.86
C CYS A 239 4.99 -8.99 13.38
N ARG A 240 4.11 -9.70 14.08
CA ARG A 240 4.02 -9.67 15.55
C ARG A 240 5.26 -10.25 16.23
N GLU A 241 5.85 -11.29 15.70
CA GLU A 241 7.11 -11.85 16.20
C GLU A 241 8.27 -10.83 16.11
N ILE A 242 8.33 -10.02 15.03
CA ILE A 242 9.34 -8.99 14.86
C ILE A 242 9.20 -7.89 15.91
N VAL A 243 7.96 -7.43 16.15
CA VAL A 243 7.68 -6.40 17.17
C VAL A 243 8.07 -6.91 18.55
N CYS A 244 7.78 -8.19 18.88
CA CYS A 244 8.20 -8.80 20.13
C CYS A 244 9.74 -8.88 20.25
N CYS A 245 10.46 -9.25 19.20
CA CYS A 245 11.92 -9.23 19.17
C CYS A 245 12.49 -7.82 19.36
N GLY A 246 11.88 -6.80 18.73
CA GLY A 246 12.28 -5.40 18.87
C GLY A 246 12.07 -4.85 20.29
N VAL A 247 10.97 -5.21 20.94
CA VAL A 247 10.67 -4.80 22.33
C VAL A 247 11.63 -5.46 23.32
N LEU A 248 11.92 -6.75 23.16
CA LEU A 248 12.91 -7.47 23.99
C LEU A 248 14.29 -6.82 23.85
N PHE A 249 14.64 -6.39 22.65
CA PHE A 249 15.90 -5.71 22.37
C PHE A 249 16.01 -4.33 23.04
N SER A 250 14.93 -3.54 23.01
CA SER A 250 14.87 -2.22 23.65
C SER A 250 15.11 -2.31 25.17
N SER A 251 14.63 -3.37 25.80
CA SER A 251 14.87 -3.63 27.24
C SER A 251 16.31 -4.07 27.54
N MET A 252 16.94 -4.84 26.64
CA MET A 252 18.34 -5.28 26.80
C MET A 252 19.33 -4.16 26.54
N SER A 253 19.08 -3.28 25.56
CA SER A 253 19.96 -2.14 25.26
C SER A 253 19.94 -1.08 26.37
N ALA A 254 18.81 -0.87 27.04
CA ALA A 254 18.71 0.03 28.18
C ALA A 254 19.57 -0.46 29.36
N SER A 255 19.72 -1.76 29.57
CA SER A 255 20.57 -2.32 30.62
C SER A 255 22.09 -2.22 30.32
N LEU A 256 22.48 -2.20 29.03
CA LEU A 256 23.87 -2.08 28.59
C LEU A 256 24.39 -0.62 28.61
N LEU A 257 23.50 0.35 28.53
CA LEU A 257 23.86 1.79 28.57
C LEU A 257 23.84 2.35 29.98
N CYS A 258 23.35 1.60 30.98
CA CYS A 258 23.32 1.98 32.41
C CYS A 258 24.48 1.37 33.23
N THR A 259 25.39 0.65 32.62
CA THR A 259 26.67 0.15 33.22
C THR A 259 27.86 0.84 32.56
#